data_264a3d8f09c0ceb3f471d07305218a49
#
_entry.id   264a3d8f09c0ceb3f471d07305218a49
#
_cell.length_a   1.000
_cell.length_b   1.000
_cell.length_c   1.000
_cell.angle_alpha   90.00
_cell.angle_beta   90.00
_cell.angle_gamma   90.00
#
_symmetry.space_group_name_H-M   'P 1'
#
loop_
_entity.id
_entity.type
_entity.pdbx_description
1 polymer ?
#
loop_
_entity_poly.entity_id
_entity_poly.type
_entity_poly.pdbx_seq_one_letter_code
_entity_poly.pdbx_strand_id
1 'polypeptide(L)' 'MQWQPIETAPKDGRKLLVYSKGLGIDWLVLYWLDGMWREPANGMGLKREPDYWMPLPPPPTDQHS' A
#
# COMPACT_ATOMS: atom_id res chain seq x y z
N MET A 1 7.46 -4.21 12.63
CA MET A 1 7.14 -4.55 11.24
C MET A 1 8.23 -4.00 10.34
N GLN A 2 8.49 -4.68 9.26
CA GLN A 2 9.58 -4.32 8.37
C GLN A 2 9.07 -4.09 6.97
N TRP A 3 9.71 -3.16 6.29
CA TRP A 3 9.43 -2.94 4.87
C TRP A 3 9.95 -4.12 4.07
N GLN A 4 9.19 -4.54 3.07
CA GLN A 4 9.53 -5.64 2.19
C GLN A 4 9.61 -5.16 0.76
N PRO A 5 10.41 -5.83 -0.09
CA PRO A 5 10.46 -5.43 -1.50
C PRO A 5 9.07 -5.51 -2.14
N ILE A 6 8.77 -4.55 -2.99
CA ILE A 6 7.43 -4.47 -3.56
C ILE A 6 7.10 -5.69 -4.41
N GLU A 7 8.10 -6.34 -4.99
CA GLU A 7 7.83 -7.50 -5.82
C GLU A 7 7.29 -8.68 -5.02
N THR A 8 7.39 -8.64 -3.69
CA THR A 8 6.82 -9.69 -2.86
C THR A 8 5.43 -9.34 -2.35
N ALA A 9 4.90 -8.19 -2.73
CA ALA A 9 3.61 -7.73 -2.23
C ALA A 9 2.48 -8.62 -2.76
N PRO A 10 1.49 -8.93 -1.92
CA PRO A 10 0.32 -9.66 -2.41
C PRO A 10 -0.47 -8.79 -3.38
N LYS A 11 -0.87 -9.39 -4.49
CA LYS A 11 -1.60 -8.69 -5.54
C LYS A 11 -3.03 -9.21 -5.60
N ASP A 12 -3.69 -9.19 -4.46
CA ASP A 12 -5.02 -9.77 -4.31
C ASP A 12 -6.07 -8.74 -3.91
N GLY A 13 -5.74 -7.47 -4.02
CA GLY A 13 -6.71 -6.42 -3.73
C GLY A 13 -6.71 -5.90 -2.32
N ARG A 14 -5.93 -6.51 -1.43
CA ARG A 14 -5.87 -6.01 -0.05
C ARG A 14 -5.10 -4.69 0.01
N LYS A 15 -5.44 -3.89 1.00
CA LYS A 15 -4.76 -2.61 1.17
C LYS A 15 -3.46 -2.81 1.92
N LEU A 16 -2.43 -2.12 1.47
CA LEU A 16 -1.09 -2.23 2.04
C LEU A 16 -0.52 -0.83 2.25
N LEU A 17 0.43 -0.73 3.17
CA LEU A 17 1.27 0.46 3.25
C LEU A 17 2.41 0.31 2.27
N VAL A 18 2.73 1.40 1.58
CA VAL A 18 3.83 1.38 0.64
C VAL A 18 4.74 2.59 0.86
N TYR A 19 5.98 2.45 0.43
CA TYR A 19 6.98 3.48 0.50
C TYR A 19 7.65 3.58 -0.86
N SER A 20 7.85 4.78 -1.35
CA SER A 20 8.54 4.96 -2.61
C SER A 20 9.34 6.24 -2.58
N LYS A 21 10.65 6.09 -2.56
CA LYS A 21 11.53 7.24 -2.60
C LYS A 21 11.44 7.94 -3.95
N GLY A 22 11.37 7.16 -5.03
CA GLY A 22 11.31 7.72 -6.37
C GLY A 22 10.05 8.51 -6.65
N LEU A 23 8.96 8.19 -5.95
CA LEU A 23 7.69 8.90 -6.09
C LEU A 23 7.50 9.96 -5.01
N GLY A 24 8.47 10.11 -4.11
CA GLY A 24 8.33 11.08 -3.03
C GLY A 24 7.32 10.68 -1.98
N ILE A 25 7.05 9.40 -1.85
CA ILE A 25 6.03 8.89 -0.92
C ILE A 25 6.73 8.28 0.28
N ASP A 26 6.51 8.86 1.46
CA ASP A 26 7.05 8.27 2.69
C ASP A 26 6.26 7.05 3.11
N TRP A 27 4.95 7.14 3.02
CA TRP A 27 4.05 6.00 3.21
C TRP A 27 2.69 6.38 2.69
N LEU A 28 1.99 5.38 2.14
CA LEU A 28 0.70 5.61 1.52
C LEU A 28 -0.02 4.27 1.46
N VAL A 29 -1.33 4.28 1.59
CA VAL A 29 -2.13 3.07 1.47
C VAL A 29 -2.48 2.87 0.00
N LEU A 30 -2.17 1.69 -0.51
CA LEU A 30 -2.51 1.32 -1.89
C LEU A 30 -3.08 -0.08 -1.92
N TYR A 31 -3.74 -0.41 -3.02
CA TYR A 31 -4.18 -1.77 -3.28
C TYR A 31 -3.95 -2.09 -4.75
N TRP A 32 -3.86 -3.38 -5.04
CA TRP A 32 -3.61 -3.84 -6.41
C TRP A 32 -4.92 -4.19 -7.07
N LEU A 33 -5.17 -3.63 -8.26
CA LEU A 33 -6.37 -3.95 -9.03
C LEU A 33 -6.10 -3.68 -10.50
N ASP A 34 -6.47 -4.63 -11.35
CA ASP A 34 -6.39 -4.47 -12.80
C ASP A 34 -4.99 -4.11 -13.27
N GLY A 35 -4.00 -4.76 -12.69
CA GLY A 35 -2.63 -4.63 -13.16
C GLY A 35 -1.91 -3.39 -12.69
N MET A 36 -2.42 -2.66 -11.71
CA MET A 36 -1.71 -1.50 -11.22
C MET A 36 -2.06 -1.23 -9.76
N TRP A 37 -1.16 -0.49 -9.10
CA TRP A 37 -1.38 -0.04 -7.74
C TRP A 37 -2.29 1.18 -7.77
N ARG A 38 -3.29 1.21 -6.90
CA ARG A 38 -4.30 2.27 -6.91
C ARG A 38 -4.50 2.84 -5.52
N GLU A 39 -4.90 4.11 -5.49
CA GLU A 39 -5.22 4.79 -4.24
C GLU A 39 -6.67 4.53 -3.87
N PRO A 40 -6.95 4.13 -2.61
CA PRO A 40 -8.33 3.83 -2.23
C PRO A 40 -9.27 5.04 -2.34
N ALA A 41 -8.74 6.23 -2.14
CA ALA A 41 -9.59 7.42 -2.10
C ALA A 41 -10.25 7.72 -3.44
N ASN A 42 -9.55 7.46 -4.55
CA ASN A 42 -10.04 7.87 -5.86
C ASN A 42 -9.86 6.81 -6.93
N GLY A 43 -9.26 5.68 -6.60
CA GLY A 43 -9.05 4.60 -7.56
C GLY A 43 -8.01 4.88 -8.63
N MET A 44 -7.27 5.97 -8.49
CA MET A 44 -6.26 6.30 -9.50
C MET A 44 -5.06 5.40 -9.38
N GLY A 45 -4.57 4.94 -10.54
CA GLY A 45 -3.40 4.08 -10.58
C GLY A 45 -2.12 4.88 -10.58
N LEU A 46 -1.07 4.27 -10.01
CA LEU A 46 0.25 4.86 -10.06
C LEU A 46 0.94 4.47 -11.35
N LYS A 47 1.71 5.39 -11.91
CA LYS A 47 2.45 5.11 -13.13
C LYS A 47 3.65 4.23 -12.89
N ARG A 48 4.16 4.20 -11.67
CA ARG A 48 5.36 3.44 -11.32
C ARG A 48 5.08 2.67 -10.06
N GLU A 49 5.78 1.55 -9.91
CA GLU A 49 5.64 0.76 -8.71
C GLU A 49 6.35 1.44 -7.54
N PRO A 50 5.78 1.32 -6.33
CA PRO A 50 6.52 1.72 -5.13
C PRO A 50 7.76 0.85 -4.94
N ASP A 51 8.60 1.24 -3.97
CA ASP A 51 9.80 0.48 -3.69
C ASP A 51 9.56 -0.63 -2.68
N TYR A 52 8.75 -0.36 -1.65
CA TYR A 52 8.58 -1.28 -0.54
C TYR A 52 7.13 -1.28 -0.08
N TRP A 53 6.77 -2.33 0.64
CA TRP A 53 5.43 -2.45 1.21
C TRP A 53 5.52 -3.08 2.59
N MET A 54 4.44 -2.95 3.35
CA MET A 54 4.25 -3.69 4.58
C MET A 54 2.76 -3.80 4.85
N PRO A 55 2.35 -4.81 5.63
CA PRO A 55 0.93 -4.94 5.93
C PRO A 55 0.41 -3.74 6.71
N LEU A 56 -0.85 -3.39 6.49
CA LEU A 56 -1.49 -2.39 7.32
C LEU A 56 -1.62 -2.93 8.73
N PRO A 57 -1.35 -2.11 9.74
CA PRO A 57 -1.64 -2.54 11.10
C PRO A 57 -3.15 -2.68 11.27
N PRO A 58 -3.59 -3.61 12.12
CA PRO A 58 -5.02 -3.74 12.37
C PRO A 58 -5.54 -2.48 13.07
N PRO A 59 -6.83 -2.15 12.87
CA PRO A 59 -7.40 -1.02 13.58
C PRO A 59 -7.44 -1.31 15.08
N PRO A 60 -7.47 -0.26 15.89
CA PRO A 60 -7.62 -0.46 17.33
C PRO A 60 -8.94 -1.18 17.62
N THR A 61 -8.87 -2.18 18.47
CA THR A 61 -10.05 -2.98 18.76
C THR A 61 -10.83 -2.47 19.95
N ASP A 62 -10.27 -1.55 20.71
CA ASP A 62 -10.89 -1.03 21.93
C ASP A 62 -11.48 0.34 21.72
N GLN A 63 -11.70 0.67 20.59
CA GLN A 63 -12.21 1.98 20.33
C GLN A 63 -13.47 2.20 21.03
N HIS A 64 -13.79 2.48 21.31
CA HIS A 64 -14.79 2.62 21.57
C HIS A 64 -15.18 3.45 21.53
N SER A 65 -14.97 3.45 21.48
CA SER A 65 -15.40 3.85 21.54
C SER A 65 -16.09 4.18 21.34
#